data_266fd3026210756b8da6c5da29050688
#
_entry.id   266fd3026210756b8da6c5da29050688
#
_cell.length_a   1.000
_cell.length_b   1.000
_cell.length_c   1.000
_cell.angle_alpha   90.00
_cell.angle_beta   90.00
_cell.angle_gamma   90.00
#
_symmetry.space_group_name_H-M   'P 1'
#
loop_
_entity.id
_entity.type
_entity.pdbx_description
1 polymer ?
#
loop_
_entity_poly.entity_id
_entity_poly.type
_entity_poly.pdbx_seq_one_letter_code
_entity_poly.pdbx_strand_id
1 'polypeptide(L)'
;MDRSDIIKLIPIEYSVDTAGIQRAVEGEPREVMCQVDSITRAEFFEGGRNGLNPEYTFRMFFGDYQGERLVEYRGNRYGVYRTYRGRGDLIELYVERKGGTNGNGN
;
A
#
# COMPACT_ATOMS: atom_id res chain seq x y z
N MET A 1 17.88 -9.56 2.67
CA MET A 1 18.50 -8.30 3.10
C MET A 1 17.52 -7.18 3.04
N ASP A 2 17.42 -6.48 4.13
CA ASP A 2 16.46 -5.38 4.22
C ASP A 2 17.00 -4.16 3.51
N ARG A 3 16.12 -3.44 2.89
CA ARG A 3 16.48 -2.23 2.17
C ARG A 3 15.58 -1.10 2.62
N SER A 4 16.21 -0.01 3.07
CA SER A 4 15.47 1.19 3.45
C SER A 4 15.17 2.02 2.22
N ASP A 5 13.95 2.50 2.14
CA ASP A 5 13.54 3.32 1.01
C ASP A 5 12.38 4.21 1.48
N ILE A 6 11.97 5.09 0.60
CA ILE A 6 10.88 6.01 0.90
C ILE A 6 9.69 5.63 0.06
N ILE A 7 8.54 5.52 0.71
CA ILE A 7 7.27 5.31 0.03
C ILE A 7 6.37 6.50 0.32
N LYS A 8 5.32 6.63 -0.48
CA LYS A 8 4.30 7.64 -0.24
C LYS A 8 3.02 6.95 0.14
N LEU A 9 2.51 7.29 1.31
CA LEU A 9 1.20 6.81 1.77
C LEU A 9 0.17 7.83 1.31
N ILE A 10 -0.82 7.36 0.57
CA ILE A 10 -1.79 8.24 -0.07
C ILE A 10 -3.15 8.01 0.57
N PRO A 11 -3.66 8.97 1.35
CA PRO A 11 -4.97 8.81 1.96
C PRO A 11 -6.06 9.00 0.92
N ILE A 12 -7.17 8.33 1.13
CA ILE A 12 -8.36 8.50 0.29
C ILE A 12 -9.34 9.32 1.11
N GLU A 13 -9.78 10.43 0.55
CA GLU A 13 -10.73 11.33 1.19
C GLU A 13 -12.02 11.29 0.41
N TYR A 14 -13.12 11.53 1.09
CA TYR A 14 -14.43 11.51 0.47
C TYR A 14 -15.03 12.89 0.52
N SER A 15 -15.59 13.32 -0.59
CA SER A 15 -16.28 14.60 -0.67
C SER A 15 -17.64 14.41 -1.33
N VAL A 16 -18.56 15.33 -1.08
CA VAL A 16 -19.89 15.27 -1.65
C VAL A 16 -20.00 16.43 -2.63
N ASP A 17 -20.37 16.12 -3.89
CA ASP A 17 -20.50 17.15 -4.89
C ASP A 17 -21.86 17.83 -4.78
N THR A 18 -22.14 18.78 -5.66
CA THR A 18 -23.37 19.56 -5.60
C THR A 18 -24.61 18.72 -5.84
N ALA A 19 -24.45 17.55 -6.48
CA ALA A 19 -25.58 16.64 -6.71
C ALA A 19 -25.76 15.67 -5.56
N GLY A 20 -24.97 15.78 -4.49
CA GLY A 20 -25.06 14.88 -3.35
C GLY A 20 -24.35 13.56 -3.54
N ILE A 21 -23.55 13.43 -4.57
CA ILE A 21 -22.84 12.17 -4.86
C ILE A 21 -21.50 12.19 -4.15
N GLN A 22 -21.24 11.12 -3.39
CA GLN A 22 -19.98 10.96 -2.69
C GLN A 22 -18.91 10.50 -3.65
N ARG A 23 -17.75 11.15 -3.61
CA ARG A 23 -16.62 10.79 -4.46
C ARG A 23 -15.40 10.56 -3.62
N ALA A 24 -14.60 9.57 -4.02
CA ALA A 24 -13.32 9.29 -3.38
C ALA A 24 -12.24 10.05 -4.15
N VAL A 25 -11.44 10.82 -3.42
CA VAL A 25 -10.33 11.56 -4.02
C VAL A 25 -9.07 11.27 -3.23
N GLU A 26 -7.94 11.30 -3.92
CA GLU A 26 -6.67 11.10 -3.24
C GLU A 26 -6.30 12.37 -2.50
N GLY A 27 -5.92 12.21 -1.25
CA GLY A 27 -5.47 13.34 -0.47
C GLY A 27 -3.98 13.56 -0.61
N GLU A 28 -3.44 14.34 0.31
CA GLU A 28 -2.03 14.71 0.26
C GLU A 28 -1.15 13.51 0.60
N PRO A 29 -0.25 13.10 -0.30
CA PRO A 29 0.65 11.98 0.01
C PRO A 29 1.63 12.33 1.12
N ARG A 30 1.95 11.36 1.95
CA ARG A 30 2.95 11.52 3.00
C ARG A 30 4.11 10.60 2.73
N GLU A 31 5.31 11.14 2.77
CA GLU A 31 6.52 10.33 2.60
C GLU A 31 6.90 9.69 3.91
N VAL A 32 7.19 8.40 3.86
CA VAL A 32 7.53 7.62 5.04
C VAL A 32 8.70 6.73 4.69
N MET A 33 9.68 6.67 5.60
CA MET A 33 10.79 5.75 5.43
C MET A 33 10.37 4.37 5.90
N CYS A 34 10.75 3.35 5.14
CA CYS A 34 10.40 1.99 5.50
C CYS A 34 11.48 1.03 5.01
N GLN A 35 11.41 -0.19 5.49
CA GLN A 35 12.21 -1.28 4.95
C GLN A 35 11.38 -2.01 3.92
N VAL A 36 12.00 -2.34 2.78
CA VAL A 36 11.30 -2.95 1.67
C VAL A 36 11.83 -4.37 1.50
N ASP A 37 10.92 -5.34 1.56
CA ASP A 37 11.26 -6.73 1.36
C ASP A 37 10.46 -7.29 0.21
N SER A 38 11.06 -8.25 -0.48
CA SER A 38 10.33 -9.04 -1.46
C SER A 38 9.29 -9.89 -0.74
N ILE A 39 8.23 -10.23 -1.46
CA ILE A 39 7.22 -11.11 -0.90
C ILE A 39 7.79 -12.52 -0.75
N THR A 40 7.43 -13.22 0.31
CA THR A 40 7.88 -14.60 0.46
C THR A 40 7.11 -15.49 -0.49
N ARG A 41 7.69 -16.68 -0.76
CA ARG A 41 7.03 -17.63 -1.64
C ARG A 41 5.67 -18.05 -1.09
N ALA A 42 5.61 -18.29 0.23
CA ALA A 42 4.35 -18.70 0.86
C ALA A 42 3.29 -17.61 0.72
N GLU A 43 3.69 -16.38 0.94
CA GLU A 43 2.74 -15.27 0.83
C GLU A 43 2.29 -15.10 -0.62
N PHE A 44 3.21 -15.28 -1.57
CA PHE A 44 2.87 -15.14 -2.98
C PHE A 44 1.82 -16.17 -3.40
N PHE A 45 2.01 -17.43 -2.99
CA PHE A 45 1.05 -18.48 -3.36
C PHE A 45 -0.28 -18.30 -2.65
N GLU A 46 -0.24 -17.92 -1.37
CA GLU A 46 -1.49 -17.74 -0.62
C GLU A 46 -2.29 -16.57 -1.18
N GLY A 47 -1.62 -15.46 -1.47
CA GLY A 47 -2.30 -14.31 -2.07
C GLY A 47 -2.85 -14.63 -3.44
N GLY A 48 -2.06 -15.35 -4.25
CA GLY A 48 -2.52 -15.72 -5.59
C GLY A 48 -3.77 -16.58 -5.56
N ARG A 49 -3.86 -17.45 -4.54
CA ARG A 49 -5.05 -18.29 -4.37
C ARG A 49 -6.30 -17.45 -4.13
N ASN A 50 -6.12 -16.28 -3.56
CA ASN A 50 -7.23 -15.37 -3.25
C ASN A 50 -7.39 -14.27 -4.28
N GLY A 51 -6.78 -14.42 -5.44
CA GLY A 51 -6.92 -13.45 -6.51
C GLY A 51 -6.06 -12.21 -6.37
N LEU A 52 -5.11 -12.23 -5.44
CA LEU A 52 -4.20 -11.11 -5.23
C LEU A 52 -2.93 -11.29 -6.03
N ASN A 53 -2.18 -10.22 -6.17
CA ASN A 53 -0.91 -10.25 -6.88
C ASN A 53 0.17 -9.61 -5.99
N PRO A 54 0.54 -10.29 -4.88
CA PRO A 54 1.44 -9.70 -3.90
C PRO A 54 2.81 -9.39 -4.51
N GLU A 55 3.39 -8.28 -4.10
CA GLU A 55 4.67 -7.89 -4.68
C GLU A 55 5.71 -7.50 -3.64
N TYR A 56 5.32 -6.76 -2.61
CA TYR A 56 6.27 -6.28 -1.61
C TYR A 56 5.67 -6.33 -0.22
N THR A 57 6.56 -6.31 0.77
CA THR A 57 6.22 -6.03 2.16
C THR A 57 6.97 -4.77 2.56
N PHE A 58 6.25 -3.78 3.08
CA PHE A 58 6.85 -2.56 3.60
C PHE A 58 6.75 -2.60 5.12
N ARG A 59 7.89 -2.47 5.80
CA ARG A 59 7.93 -2.49 7.26
C ARG A 59 8.33 -1.12 7.75
N MET A 60 7.52 -0.55 8.64
CA MET A 60 7.74 0.81 9.08
C MET A 60 7.32 0.97 10.54
N PHE A 61 7.67 2.12 11.12
CA PHE A 61 7.23 2.47 12.45
C PHE A 61 5.69 2.56 12.45
N PHE A 62 5.08 1.92 13.46
CA PHE A 62 3.63 1.86 13.52
C PHE A 62 3.00 3.26 13.53
N GLY A 63 3.63 4.20 14.23
CA GLY A 63 3.09 5.56 14.33
C GLY A 63 3.04 6.31 13.01
N ASP A 64 3.77 5.83 12.00
CA ASP A 64 3.78 6.49 10.70
C ASP A 64 2.62 6.04 9.80
N TYR A 65 1.91 4.99 10.18
CA TYR A 65 0.86 4.44 9.34
C TYR A 65 -0.49 4.83 9.90
N GLN A 66 -1.33 5.41 9.08
CA GLN A 66 -2.64 5.90 9.50
C GLN A 66 -3.77 5.20 8.76
N GLY A 67 -3.53 3.99 8.28
CA GLY A 67 -4.58 3.22 7.64
C GLY A 67 -4.72 3.44 6.15
N GLU A 68 -3.78 4.13 5.55
CA GLU A 68 -3.84 4.37 4.10
C GLU A 68 -3.79 3.05 3.34
N ARG A 69 -4.64 2.91 2.34
CA ARG A 69 -4.70 1.70 1.55
C ARG A 69 -3.98 1.81 0.22
N LEU A 70 -3.49 3.00 -0.11
CA LEU A 70 -2.83 3.24 -1.39
C LEU A 70 -1.42 3.74 -1.12
N VAL A 71 -0.47 3.15 -1.82
CA VAL A 71 0.94 3.44 -1.63
C VAL A 71 1.58 3.67 -2.99
N GLU A 72 2.47 4.64 -3.06
CA GLU A 72 3.30 4.82 -4.25
C GLU A 72 4.74 4.51 -3.91
N TYR A 73 5.38 3.68 -4.72
CA TYR A 73 6.76 3.28 -4.53
C TYR A 73 7.43 3.23 -5.88
N ARG A 74 8.48 4.03 -6.03
CA ARG A 74 9.25 4.12 -7.28
C ARG A 74 8.37 4.36 -8.49
N GLY A 75 7.41 5.26 -8.34
CA GLY A 75 6.53 5.63 -9.44
C GLY A 75 5.41 4.67 -9.74
N ASN A 76 5.30 3.58 -9.00
CA ASN A 76 4.24 2.61 -9.20
C ASN A 76 3.27 2.65 -8.04
N ARG A 77 2.03 2.28 -8.30
CA ARG A 77 0.98 2.29 -7.29
C ARG A 77 0.71 0.88 -6.80
N TYR A 78 0.47 0.77 -5.49
CA TYR A 78 0.23 -0.50 -4.83
C TYR A 78 -0.93 -0.34 -3.88
N GLY A 79 -1.71 -1.41 -3.73
CA GLY A 79 -2.78 -1.46 -2.76
C GLY A 79 -2.38 -2.32 -1.57
N VAL A 80 -2.68 -1.83 -0.37
CA VAL A 80 -2.43 -2.60 0.85
C VAL A 80 -3.58 -3.57 1.02
N TYR A 81 -3.30 -4.87 0.99
CA TYR A 81 -4.36 -5.86 1.14
C TYR A 81 -4.38 -6.48 2.53
N ARG A 82 -3.31 -6.35 3.30
CA ARG A 82 -3.36 -6.72 4.71
C ARG A 82 -2.19 -6.10 5.45
N THR A 83 -2.32 -5.99 6.76
CA THR A 83 -1.26 -5.48 7.60
C THR A 83 -1.00 -6.49 8.71
N TYR A 84 0.19 -6.39 9.31
CA TYR A 84 0.54 -7.25 10.43
C TYR A 84 1.28 -6.42 11.46
N ARG A 85 0.78 -6.44 12.69
CA ARG A 85 1.44 -5.83 13.84
C ARG A 85 2.13 -6.94 14.61
N GLY A 86 3.43 -6.97 14.50
CA GLY A 86 4.20 -7.89 15.31
C GLY A 86 4.54 -7.27 16.65
N ARG A 87 5.68 -7.66 17.16
CA ARG A 87 6.17 -7.10 18.40
C ARG A 87 6.81 -5.75 18.17
N GLY A 88 6.81 -4.94 19.21
CA GLY A 88 7.50 -3.65 19.15
C GLY A 88 6.69 -2.63 18.39
N ASP A 89 7.41 -1.72 17.77
CA ASP A 89 6.80 -0.53 17.20
C ASP A 89 6.62 -0.60 15.71
N LEU A 90 6.72 -1.79 15.12
CA LEU A 90 6.71 -1.92 13.67
C LEU A 90 5.38 -2.48 13.18
N ILE A 91 5.02 -2.07 11.97
CA ILE A 91 3.88 -2.63 11.26
C ILE A 91 4.38 -3.04 9.86
N GLU A 92 3.84 -4.14 9.35
CA GLU A 92 4.14 -4.61 8.01
C GLU A 92 2.92 -4.42 7.14
N LEU A 93 3.14 -3.83 5.97
CA LEU A 93 2.09 -3.64 4.97
C LEU A 93 2.37 -4.60 3.83
N TYR A 94 1.40 -5.44 3.53
CA TYR A 94 1.50 -6.37 2.41
C TYR A 94 0.74 -5.77 1.25
N VAL A 95 1.44 -5.57 0.12
CA VAL A 95 0.88 -4.79 -0.97
C VAL A 95 0.92 -5.57 -2.28
N GLU A 96 -0.05 -5.27 -3.12
CA GLU A 96 -0.10 -5.78 -4.48
C GLU A 96 -0.06 -4.62 -5.45
N ARG A 97 0.45 -4.88 -6.66
CA ARG A 97 0.53 -3.84 -7.67
C ARG A 97 -0.88 -3.49 -8.16
N LYS A 98 -1.17 -2.22 -8.20
CA LYS A 98 -2.40 -1.73 -8.81
C LYS A 98 -2.19 -1.62 -10.31
N GLY A 99 -3.04 -2.21 -11.02
CA GLY A 99 -2.99 -2.19 -12.46
C GLY A 99 -3.12 -0.79 -13.00
N GLY A 100 -2.49 -0.61 -13.81
CA GLY A 100 -2.44 0.50 -14.21
C GLY A 100 -2.91 1.55 -14.86
N THR A 101 -2.90 0.87 -14.63
CA THR A 101 -3.03 1.34 -14.98
C THR A 101 -2.95 1.99 -15.46
N ASN A 102 -2.69 1.48 -15.52
CA ASN A 102 -2.61 1.81 -15.96
C ASN A 102 -2.70 1.89 -16.58
N GLY A 103 -2.75 1.53 -16.64
CA GLY A 103 -2.90 1.51 -17.20
C GLY A 103 -3.13 1.14 -17.71
N ASN A 104 -3.02 0.91 -17.72
CA ASN A 104 -3.33 0.56 -18.15
C ASN A 104 -3.53 0.21 -18.51
N GLY A 105 -3.59 0.02 -18.46
CA GLY A 105 -3.84 -0.28 -18.76
C GLY A 105 -4.03 -0.71 -18.99
N ASN A 106 -4.06 -0.96 -19.03
CA ASN A 106 -4.23 -1.18 -19.14
C ASN A 106 -4.24 -1.15 -19.24
#